data_c893df8cd013a6f1a040dcbdb6706bd3
#
_entry.id   c893df8cd013a6f1a040dcbdb6706bd3
#
_cell.length_a   1.000
_cell.length_b   1.000
_cell.length_c   1.000
_cell.angle_alpha   90.00
_cell.angle_beta   90.00
_cell.angle_gamma   90.00
#
_symmetry.space_group_name_H-M   'P 1'
#
loop_
_entity.id
_entity.type
_entity.pdbx_description
1 polymer ?
#
loop_
_entity_poly.entity_id
_entity_poly.type
_entity_poly.pdbx_seq_one_letter_code
_entity_poly.pdbx_strand_id
1 'polypeptide(L)'
;RGMEWFVEYWEALPLWHSQNQTLSASMKTAIRAQRMAQREIGLANSLVGMGTGAQSWIGDDLQAITVPTLLVTGERDKKFIDISDEMATRISSAVRVDIGLAGHAAHVENPVEFNSVVREFLLRHREQL
;
A
#
# COMPACT_ATOMS: atom_id res chain seq x y z
N ARG A 1 -3.90 20.92 -15.74
CA ARG A 1 -2.83 20.27 -16.53
C ARG A 1 -3.26 18.90 -17.09
N GLY A 2 -4.39 18.36 -16.66
CA GLY A 2 -5.00 17.15 -17.18
C GLY A 2 -4.43 15.84 -16.59
N MET A 3 -5.15 14.74 -16.87
CA MET A 3 -4.79 13.41 -16.37
C MET A 3 -3.43 12.92 -16.86
N GLU A 4 -3.09 13.19 -18.11
CA GLU A 4 -1.81 12.74 -18.68
C GLU A 4 -0.62 13.30 -17.90
N TRP A 5 -0.60 14.62 -17.69
CA TRP A 5 0.43 15.26 -16.88
C TRP A 5 0.46 14.72 -15.45
N PHE A 6 -0.71 14.50 -14.84
CA PHE A 6 -0.80 13.97 -13.47
C PHE A 6 -0.21 12.56 -13.39
N VAL A 7 -0.56 11.69 -14.34
CA VAL A 7 -0.08 10.30 -14.36
C VAL A 7 1.43 10.25 -14.59
N GLU A 8 1.97 11.06 -15.50
CA GLU A 8 3.41 11.17 -15.70
C GLU A 8 4.15 11.63 -14.44
N TYR A 9 3.66 12.69 -13.81
CA TYR A 9 4.21 13.19 -12.55
C TYR A 9 4.15 12.11 -11.45
N TRP A 10 3.01 11.45 -11.30
CA TRP A 10 2.80 10.42 -10.30
C TRP A 10 3.72 9.22 -10.49
N GLU A 11 3.86 8.74 -11.70
CA GLU A 11 4.71 7.59 -12.04
C GLU A 11 6.21 7.86 -11.87
N ALA A 12 6.61 9.13 -11.91
CA ALA A 12 8.00 9.55 -11.69
C ALA A 12 8.37 9.65 -10.20
N LEU A 13 7.43 9.53 -9.26
CA LEU A 13 7.73 9.62 -7.83
C LEU A 13 8.63 8.46 -7.37
N PRO A 14 9.59 8.73 -6.47
CA PRO A 14 10.49 7.71 -5.91
C PRO A 14 9.76 6.49 -5.32
N LEU A 15 8.55 6.70 -4.84
CA LEU A 15 7.66 5.67 -4.29
C LEU A 15 7.46 4.48 -5.25
N TRP A 16 7.47 4.73 -6.57
CA TRP A 16 7.23 3.73 -7.61
C TRP A 16 8.51 3.19 -8.25
N HIS A 17 9.68 3.54 -7.71
CA HIS A 17 10.96 3.16 -8.31
C HIS A 17 11.12 1.64 -8.41
N SER A 18 10.82 0.90 -7.35
CA SER A 18 10.86 -0.57 -7.35
C SER A 18 9.87 -1.15 -8.37
N GLN A 19 8.63 -0.68 -8.35
CA GLN A 19 7.60 -1.09 -9.31
C GLN A 19 8.05 -0.90 -10.76
N ASN A 20 8.69 0.24 -11.06
CA ASN A 20 9.20 0.54 -12.39
C ASN A 20 10.35 -0.37 -12.83
N GLN A 21 11.08 -0.95 -11.89
CA GLN A 21 12.18 -1.89 -12.17
C GLN A 21 11.71 -3.33 -12.28
N THR A 22 10.74 -3.75 -11.47
CA THR A 22 10.36 -5.15 -11.30
C THR A 22 9.25 -5.61 -12.25
N LEU A 23 8.32 -4.72 -12.61
CA LEU A 23 7.18 -5.10 -13.44
C LEU A 23 7.51 -5.24 -14.92
N SER A 24 6.86 -6.20 -15.58
CA SER A 24 6.91 -6.35 -17.04
C SER A 24 6.32 -5.13 -17.75
N ALA A 25 6.72 -4.93 -19.01
CA ALA A 25 6.19 -3.84 -19.83
C ALA A 25 4.66 -3.91 -19.98
N SER A 26 4.09 -5.10 -20.12
CA SER A 26 2.64 -5.29 -20.22
C SER A 26 1.91 -4.89 -18.94
N MET A 27 2.43 -5.22 -17.78
CA MET A 27 1.85 -4.80 -16.50
C MET A 27 1.94 -3.29 -16.29
N LYS A 28 3.06 -2.66 -16.62
CA LYS A 28 3.19 -1.20 -16.58
C LYS A 28 2.17 -0.51 -17.47
N THR A 29 1.98 -1.02 -18.69
CA THR A 29 0.95 -0.51 -19.62
C THR A 29 -0.46 -0.66 -19.05
N ALA A 30 -0.79 -1.80 -18.46
CA ALA A 30 -2.10 -2.02 -17.85
C ALA A 30 -2.36 -1.08 -16.66
N ILE A 31 -1.38 -0.90 -15.77
CA ILE A 31 -1.47 0.02 -14.63
C ILE A 31 -1.64 1.47 -15.11
N ARG A 32 -0.85 1.89 -16.10
CA ARG A 32 -0.99 3.23 -16.70
C ARG A 32 -2.37 3.42 -17.30
N ALA A 33 -2.90 2.43 -18.03
CA ALA A 33 -4.25 2.50 -18.58
C ALA A 33 -5.33 2.67 -17.49
N GLN A 34 -5.21 1.95 -16.37
CA GLN A 34 -6.12 2.13 -15.22
C GLN A 34 -6.04 3.54 -14.62
N ARG A 35 -4.84 4.10 -14.50
CA ARG A 35 -4.63 5.47 -14.00
C ARG A 35 -5.26 6.49 -14.96
N MET A 36 -5.03 6.33 -16.26
CA MET A 36 -5.58 7.22 -17.31
C MET A 36 -7.11 7.14 -17.41
N ALA A 37 -7.72 6.03 -17.04
CA ALA A 37 -9.17 5.85 -17.04
C ALA A 37 -9.88 6.57 -15.88
N GLN A 38 -9.14 7.15 -14.93
CA GLN A 38 -9.71 7.90 -13.81
C GLN A 38 -10.25 9.26 -14.28
N ARG A 39 -11.26 9.76 -13.57
CA ARG A 39 -11.84 11.08 -13.81
C ARG A 39 -11.12 12.11 -12.95
N GLU A 40 -10.66 13.21 -13.54
CA GLU A 40 -9.95 14.30 -12.83
C GLU A 40 -10.70 14.78 -11.59
N ILE A 41 -11.99 15.08 -11.76
CA ILE A 41 -12.83 15.59 -10.66
C ILE A 41 -13.01 14.52 -9.55
N GLY A 42 -13.14 13.25 -9.93
CA GLY A 42 -13.25 12.16 -8.96
C GLY A 42 -11.98 12.00 -8.15
N LEU A 43 -10.83 12.07 -8.81
CA LEU A 43 -9.52 11.98 -8.15
C LEU A 43 -9.26 13.19 -7.24
N ALA A 44 -9.57 14.39 -7.71
CA ALA A 44 -9.45 15.62 -6.91
C ALA A 44 -10.34 15.56 -5.66
N ASN A 45 -11.60 15.17 -5.80
CA ASN A 45 -12.53 15.03 -4.67
C ASN A 45 -12.05 13.93 -3.67
N SER A 46 -11.51 12.82 -4.17
CA SER A 46 -10.94 11.77 -3.32
C SER A 46 -9.74 12.29 -2.51
N LEU A 47 -8.84 13.03 -3.13
CA LEU A 47 -7.68 13.61 -2.44
C LEU A 47 -8.08 14.65 -1.38
N VAL A 48 -9.08 15.49 -1.69
CA VAL A 48 -9.58 16.51 -0.74
C VAL A 48 -10.34 15.88 0.42
N GLY A 49 -11.17 14.84 0.16
CA GLY A 49 -12.04 14.26 1.17
C GLY A 49 -11.41 13.15 2.01
N MET A 50 -10.46 12.41 1.44
CA MET A 50 -9.88 11.22 2.08
C MET A 50 -8.38 11.01 1.81
N GLY A 51 -7.73 11.98 1.22
CA GLY A 51 -6.28 11.95 1.07
C GLY A 51 -5.57 11.99 2.43
N THR A 52 -4.35 11.47 2.51
CA THR A 52 -3.57 11.43 3.76
C THR A 52 -3.41 12.80 4.43
N GLY A 53 -3.39 13.89 3.65
CA GLY A 53 -3.36 15.26 4.18
C GLY A 53 -4.68 15.77 4.74
N ALA A 54 -5.80 15.12 4.43
CA ALA A 54 -7.14 15.47 4.93
C ALA A 54 -7.56 14.64 6.15
N GLN A 55 -6.88 13.53 6.42
CA GLN A 55 -7.18 12.65 7.55
C GLN A 55 -6.60 13.22 8.85
N SER A 56 -7.38 13.10 9.92
CA SER A 56 -6.87 13.38 11.27
C SER A 56 -5.80 12.36 11.66
N TRP A 57 -4.84 12.81 12.47
CA TRP A 57 -3.87 11.91 13.07
C TRP A 57 -4.56 10.94 14.03
N ILE A 58 -4.38 9.64 13.79
CA ILE A 58 -4.95 8.55 14.61
C ILE A 58 -3.87 7.69 15.29
N GLY A 59 -2.61 8.08 15.17
CA GLY A 59 -1.48 7.30 15.70
C GLY A 59 -1.54 7.07 17.21
N ASP A 60 -2.12 8.01 17.96
CA ASP A 60 -2.26 7.88 19.42
C ASP A 60 -3.35 6.87 19.82
N ASP A 61 -4.29 6.57 18.92
CA ASP A 61 -5.40 5.64 19.14
C ASP A 61 -5.07 4.20 18.68
N LEU A 62 -3.91 3.95 18.10
CA LEU A 62 -3.52 2.61 17.59
C LEU A 62 -3.56 1.53 18.68
N GLN A 63 -3.28 1.88 19.92
CA GLN A 63 -3.39 0.96 21.06
C GLN A 63 -4.81 0.47 21.34
N ALA A 64 -5.84 1.15 20.82
CA ALA A 64 -7.23 0.72 20.94
C ALA A 64 -7.60 -0.40 19.95
N ILE A 65 -6.73 -0.71 18.99
CA ILE A 65 -6.95 -1.80 18.04
C ILE A 65 -6.64 -3.12 18.73
N THR A 66 -7.68 -3.91 18.99
CA THR A 66 -7.59 -5.22 19.66
C THR A 66 -7.81 -6.40 18.72
N VAL A 67 -8.34 -6.16 17.53
CA VAL A 67 -8.55 -7.20 16.51
C VAL A 67 -7.24 -7.70 15.92
N PRO A 68 -7.15 -8.95 15.46
CA PRO A 68 -5.99 -9.44 14.73
C PRO A 68 -5.64 -8.49 13.57
N THR A 69 -4.42 -8.02 13.55
CA THR A 69 -3.95 -7.01 12.58
C THR A 69 -2.73 -7.52 11.85
N LEU A 70 -2.76 -7.49 10.52
CA LEU A 70 -1.61 -7.80 9.67
C LEU A 70 -1.08 -6.51 9.03
N LEU A 71 0.18 -6.19 9.29
CA LEU A 71 0.92 -5.09 8.66
C LEU A 71 1.82 -5.67 7.59
N VAL A 72 1.58 -5.30 6.33
CA VAL A 72 2.34 -5.81 5.18
C VAL A 72 3.05 -4.66 4.49
N THR A 73 4.36 -4.80 4.30
CA THR A 73 5.20 -3.86 3.56
C THR A 73 6.04 -4.60 2.53
N GLY A 74 6.60 -3.89 1.56
CA GLY A 74 7.61 -4.47 0.68
C GLY A 74 9.01 -4.26 1.25
N GLU A 75 9.88 -5.25 1.14
CA GLU A 75 11.28 -5.24 1.63
C GLU A 75 12.07 -4.00 1.19
N ARG A 76 11.72 -3.42 0.04
CA ARG A 76 12.40 -2.25 -0.54
C ARG A 76 11.76 -0.91 -0.16
N ASP A 77 10.65 -0.92 0.59
CA ASP A 77 9.95 0.29 1.02
C ASP A 77 10.33 0.71 2.44
N LYS A 78 11.58 1.13 2.59
CA LYS A 78 12.13 1.46 3.91
C LYS A 78 11.25 2.42 4.71
N LYS A 79 10.68 3.44 4.08
CA LYS A 79 9.81 4.40 4.77
C LYS A 79 8.62 3.73 5.44
N PHE A 80 7.95 2.81 4.73
CA PHE A 80 6.76 2.14 5.26
C PHE A 80 7.12 0.95 6.16
N ILE A 81 8.32 0.38 6.03
CA ILE A 81 8.89 -0.53 7.02
C ILE A 81 9.01 0.20 8.36
N ASP A 82 9.68 1.34 8.41
CA ASP A 82 9.88 2.11 9.64
C ASP A 82 8.52 2.51 10.28
N ILE A 83 7.53 2.92 9.48
CA ILE A 83 6.17 3.22 9.94
C ILE A 83 5.47 1.98 10.50
N SER A 84 5.54 0.86 9.80
CA SER A 84 4.90 -0.39 10.24
C SER A 84 5.54 -0.98 11.50
N ASP A 85 6.85 -0.80 11.67
CA ASP A 85 7.55 -1.14 12.91
C ASP A 85 7.01 -0.32 14.09
N GLU A 86 6.86 0.99 13.91
CA GLU A 86 6.26 1.86 14.94
C GLU A 86 4.80 1.45 15.24
N MET A 87 3.98 1.19 14.21
CA MET A 87 2.61 0.72 14.40
C MET A 87 2.56 -0.59 15.19
N ALA A 88 3.43 -1.55 14.88
CA ALA A 88 3.51 -2.84 15.57
C ALA A 88 3.88 -2.71 17.05
N THR A 89 4.59 -1.65 17.45
CA THR A 89 4.83 -1.40 18.89
C THR A 89 3.61 -0.92 19.64
N ARG A 90 2.62 -0.37 18.94
CA ARG A 90 1.39 0.22 19.52
C ARG A 90 0.17 -0.70 19.43
N ILE A 91 0.09 -1.55 18.40
CA ILE A 91 -1.00 -2.50 18.18
C ILE A 91 -0.58 -3.86 18.72
N SER A 92 -1.07 -4.22 19.89
CA SER A 92 -0.65 -5.44 20.61
C SER A 92 -0.93 -6.75 19.85
N SER A 93 -1.93 -6.74 18.96
CA SER A 93 -2.34 -7.87 18.11
C SER A 93 -1.68 -7.87 16.73
N ALA A 94 -0.75 -6.94 16.45
CA ALA A 94 -0.15 -6.81 15.13
C ALA A 94 0.88 -7.90 14.85
N VAL A 95 0.77 -8.46 13.64
CA VAL A 95 1.82 -9.28 13.00
C VAL A 95 2.37 -8.48 11.82
N ARG A 96 3.68 -8.33 11.73
CA ARG A 96 4.33 -7.59 10.65
C ARG A 96 5.07 -8.56 9.71
N VAL A 97 4.91 -8.34 8.41
CA VAL A 97 5.57 -9.13 7.35
C VAL A 97 6.07 -8.21 6.24
N ASP A 98 7.31 -8.41 5.81
CA ASP A 98 7.87 -7.78 4.62
C ASP A 98 7.82 -8.76 3.44
N ILE A 99 7.28 -8.32 2.32
CA ILE A 99 7.23 -9.10 1.07
C ILE A 99 8.56 -8.94 0.34
N GLY A 100 9.22 -10.06 0.10
CA GLY A 100 10.54 -10.08 -0.54
C GLY A 100 10.54 -9.48 -1.95
N LEU A 101 11.62 -8.79 -2.29
CA LEU A 101 11.87 -8.18 -3.62
C LEU A 101 10.83 -7.15 -4.06
N ALA A 102 9.91 -6.74 -3.20
CA ALA A 102 8.84 -5.80 -3.49
C ALA A 102 9.08 -4.43 -2.84
N GLY A 103 8.57 -3.38 -3.47
CA GLY A 103 8.51 -2.02 -2.92
C GLY A 103 7.11 -1.66 -2.44
N HIS A 104 6.68 -0.41 -2.68
CA HIS A 104 5.43 0.14 -2.14
C HIS A 104 4.17 -0.61 -2.57
N ALA A 105 4.14 -1.12 -3.79
CA ALA A 105 3.02 -1.90 -4.31
C ALA A 105 3.27 -3.42 -4.16
N ALA A 106 3.56 -3.89 -2.96
CA ALA A 106 3.97 -5.26 -2.70
C ALA A 106 3.01 -6.32 -3.30
N HIS A 107 1.70 -6.07 -3.25
CA HIS A 107 0.67 -6.93 -3.84
C HIS A 107 0.72 -7.03 -5.37
N VAL A 108 1.33 -6.06 -6.04
CA VAL A 108 1.52 -6.04 -7.50
C VAL A 108 2.91 -6.56 -7.88
N GLU A 109 3.93 -6.23 -7.08
CA GLU A 109 5.33 -6.55 -7.37
C GLU A 109 5.66 -8.01 -7.06
N ASN A 110 5.07 -8.58 -6.00
CA ASN A 110 5.19 -9.99 -5.64
C ASN A 110 3.83 -10.57 -5.17
N PRO A 111 2.87 -10.77 -6.08
CA PRO A 111 1.51 -11.21 -5.73
C PRO A 111 1.47 -12.61 -5.14
N VAL A 112 2.41 -13.47 -5.46
CA VAL A 112 2.44 -14.87 -4.98
C VAL A 112 2.68 -14.89 -3.48
N GLU A 113 3.73 -14.24 -3.01
CA GLU A 113 4.08 -14.16 -1.60
C GLU A 113 3.05 -13.34 -0.82
N PHE A 114 2.65 -12.17 -1.36
CA PHE A 114 1.62 -11.33 -0.75
C PHE A 114 0.32 -12.12 -0.48
N ASN A 115 -0.19 -12.82 -1.49
CA ASN A 115 -1.42 -13.61 -1.35
C ASN A 115 -1.24 -14.78 -0.37
N SER A 116 -0.07 -15.41 -0.33
CA SER A 116 0.23 -16.49 0.62
C SER A 116 0.19 -15.98 2.07
N VAL A 117 0.85 -14.87 2.34
CA VAL A 117 0.90 -14.22 3.66
C VAL A 117 -0.50 -13.81 4.14
N VAL A 118 -1.26 -13.14 3.29
CA VAL A 118 -2.63 -12.71 3.62
C VAL A 118 -3.53 -13.91 3.86
N ARG A 119 -3.48 -14.93 2.99
CA ARG A 119 -4.27 -16.15 3.15
C ARG A 119 -3.94 -16.88 4.45
N GLU A 120 -2.68 -17.03 4.77
CA GLU A 120 -2.25 -17.69 6.00
C GLU A 120 -2.75 -16.95 7.24
N PHE A 121 -2.64 -15.62 7.25
CA PHE A 121 -3.16 -14.80 8.33
C PHE A 121 -4.67 -14.96 8.51
N LEU A 122 -5.46 -14.88 7.43
CA LEU A 122 -6.91 -15.05 7.47
C LEU A 122 -7.32 -16.45 7.94
N LEU A 123 -6.62 -17.51 7.49
CA LEU A 123 -6.92 -18.87 7.94
C LEU A 123 -6.63 -19.08 9.43
N ARG A 124 -5.57 -18.46 9.95
CA ARG A 124 -5.19 -18.54 11.37
C ARG A 124 -6.22 -17.85 12.28
N HIS A 125 -6.84 -16.79 11.80
CA HIS A 125 -7.76 -15.97 12.59
C HIS A 125 -9.24 -16.13 12.20
N ARG A 126 -9.59 -17.10 11.34
CA ARG A 126 -10.94 -17.28 10.78
C ARG A 126 -12.08 -17.36 11.83
N GLU A 127 -11.77 -17.77 13.06
CA GLU A 127 -12.75 -17.86 14.14
C GLU A 127 -12.92 -16.54 14.93
N GLN A 128 -12.09 -15.54 14.61
CA GLN A 128 -12.06 -14.24 15.26
C GLN A 128 -12.52 -13.11 14.31
N LEU A 129 -12.74 -13.45 13.03
CA LEU A 129 -13.25 -12.58 11.98
C LEU A 129 -14.74 -12.83 11.77
#